data_80930e0ebb4b6597c2985ef26f7021c7
#
_entry.id   80930e0ebb4b6597c2985ef26f7021c7
#
_cell.length_a   1.000
_cell.length_b   1.000
_cell.length_c   1.000
_cell.angle_alpha   90.00
_cell.angle_beta   90.00
_cell.angle_gamma   90.00
#
_symmetry.space_group_name_H-M   'P 1'
#
loop_
_entity.id
_entity.type
_entity.pdbx_description
1 polymer ?
#
loop_
_entity_poly.entity_id
_entity_poly.type
_entity_poly.pdbx_seq_one_letter_code
_entity_poly.pdbx_strand_id
1 'polypeptide(L)'
;MSTQVVYERSKGLQDVETHYCPGCHHGVIHKLIAEVLVEMGLLDTAVGISPVGCAVLAGNYLNCDFVEAAHGRAPAVATGIKRTRPDLLVFTYQGDGDLASIGAGEIVHAAMRGEKFTTIFINNAIYGMTGGEMAPTTLLGQ
;
A
#
# COMPACT_ATOMS: atom_id res chain seq x y z
N MET A 1 9.02 -32.29 -25.56
CA MET A 1 8.02 -31.98 -24.53
C MET A 1 7.91 -30.48 -24.46
N SER A 2 6.73 -29.90 -24.67
CA SER A 2 6.52 -28.46 -24.50
C SER A 2 6.46 -28.13 -23.00
N THR A 3 7.33 -27.26 -22.54
CA THR A 3 7.27 -26.71 -21.18
C THR A 3 6.14 -25.70 -21.11
N GLN A 4 5.25 -25.86 -20.11
CA GLN A 4 4.20 -24.89 -19.82
C GLN A 4 4.66 -24.00 -18.67
N VAL A 5 4.62 -22.67 -18.86
CA VAL A 5 4.85 -21.71 -17.77
C VAL A 5 3.68 -21.81 -16.80
N VAL A 6 3.95 -22.16 -15.55
CA VAL A 6 2.93 -22.30 -14.48
C VAL A 6 2.78 -21.02 -13.70
N TYR A 7 3.82 -20.21 -13.63
CA TYR A 7 3.84 -18.90 -12.99
C TYR A 7 4.88 -18.00 -13.67
N GLU A 8 4.51 -16.76 -13.89
CA GLU A 8 5.40 -15.71 -14.36
C GLU A 8 5.25 -14.49 -13.45
N ARG A 9 6.35 -13.79 -13.22
CA ARG A 9 6.33 -12.56 -12.42
C ARG A 9 5.47 -11.50 -13.10
N SER A 10 4.58 -10.88 -12.36
CA SER A 10 3.74 -9.80 -12.87
C SER A 10 4.60 -8.63 -13.38
N LYS A 11 4.27 -8.10 -14.57
CA LYS A 11 4.87 -6.87 -15.11
C LYS A 11 4.57 -5.62 -14.25
N GLY A 12 3.65 -5.72 -13.32
CA GLY A 12 3.35 -4.70 -12.32
C GLY A 12 4.38 -4.62 -11.18
N LEU A 13 5.36 -5.56 -11.13
CA LEU A 13 6.44 -5.56 -10.14
C LEU A 13 7.75 -5.15 -10.78
N GLN A 14 8.51 -4.30 -10.08
CA GLN A 14 9.90 -4.01 -10.39
C GLN A 14 10.79 -5.24 -10.16
N ASP A 15 11.88 -5.36 -10.93
CA ASP A 15 12.84 -6.46 -10.78
C ASP A 15 13.92 -6.13 -9.74
N VAL A 16 13.48 -5.99 -8.50
CA VAL A 16 14.35 -5.66 -7.36
C VAL A 16 13.99 -6.53 -6.15
N GLU A 17 14.97 -6.76 -5.29
CA GLU A 17 14.73 -7.40 -4.00
C GLU A 17 14.04 -6.44 -3.03
N THR A 18 13.09 -6.96 -2.26
CA THR A 18 12.38 -6.14 -1.25
C THR A 18 13.14 -6.16 0.08
N HIS A 19 13.03 -5.07 0.84
CA HIS A 19 13.61 -4.93 2.17
C HIS A 19 12.75 -5.51 3.30
N TYR A 20 11.57 -6.04 2.97
CA TYR A 20 10.59 -6.45 3.98
C TYR A 20 11.02 -7.67 4.77
N CYS A 21 10.64 -7.69 6.05
CA CYS A 21 10.91 -8.82 6.94
C CYS A 21 10.14 -10.07 6.52
N PRO A 22 10.72 -11.27 6.71
CA PRO A 22 9.99 -12.52 6.49
C PRO A 22 8.70 -12.57 7.32
N GLY A 23 7.58 -12.91 6.67
CA GLY A 23 6.29 -13.05 7.34
C GLY A 23 5.52 -11.76 7.63
N CYS A 24 6.05 -10.57 7.29
CA CYS A 24 5.34 -9.30 7.47
C CYS A 24 4.23 -9.04 6.44
N HIS A 25 4.11 -9.90 5.44
CA HIS A 25 3.12 -9.93 4.36
C HIS A 25 3.19 -8.79 3.33
N HIS A 26 4.00 -7.75 3.51
CA HIS A 26 4.14 -6.69 2.51
C HIS A 26 4.46 -7.22 1.11
N GLY A 27 5.44 -8.13 0.98
CA GLY A 27 5.82 -8.70 -0.32
C GLY A 27 4.69 -9.50 -0.99
N VAL A 28 3.89 -10.24 -0.22
CA VAL A 28 2.72 -10.97 -0.73
C VAL A 28 1.66 -9.99 -1.23
N ILE A 29 1.39 -8.94 -0.48
CA ILE A 29 0.38 -7.92 -0.84
C ILE A 29 0.82 -7.14 -2.08
N HIS A 30 2.11 -6.79 -2.21
CA HIS A 30 2.64 -6.17 -3.43
C HIS A 30 2.40 -7.02 -4.67
N LYS A 31 2.64 -8.34 -4.56
CA LYS A 31 2.36 -9.28 -5.65
C LYS A 31 0.89 -9.23 -6.06
N LEU A 32 -0.03 -9.28 -5.10
CA LEU A 32 -1.46 -9.24 -5.37
C LEU A 32 -1.90 -7.91 -5.99
N ILE A 33 -1.40 -6.78 -5.49
CA ILE A 33 -1.68 -5.45 -6.08
C ILE A 33 -1.21 -5.40 -7.53
N ALA A 34 0.02 -5.83 -7.80
CA ALA A 34 0.60 -5.82 -9.13
C ALA A 34 -0.19 -6.70 -10.11
N GLU A 35 -0.61 -7.90 -9.69
CA GLU A 35 -1.45 -8.80 -10.48
C GLU A 35 -2.80 -8.16 -10.80
N VAL A 36 -3.50 -7.63 -9.79
CA VAL A 36 -4.81 -6.98 -9.97
C VAL A 36 -4.72 -5.76 -10.90
N LEU A 37 -3.72 -4.89 -10.73
CA LEU A 37 -3.56 -3.71 -11.59
C LEU A 37 -3.31 -4.10 -13.05
N VAL A 38 -2.54 -5.17 -13.28
CA VAL A 38 -2.28 -5.69 -14.63
C VAL A 38 -3.54 -6.32 -15.23
N GLU A 39 -4.26 -7.16 -14.47
CA GLU A 39 -5.50 -7.80 -14.92
C GLU A 39 -6.59 -6.78 -15.27
N MET A 40 -6.68 -5.71 -14.50
CA MET A 40 -7.63 -4.63 -14.75
C MET A 40 -7.18 -3.66 -15.86
N GLY A 41 -5.94 -3.75 -16.35
CA GLY A 41 -5.38 -2.81 -17.32
C GLY A 41 -5.22 -1.39 -16.79
N LEU A 42 -5.00 -1.23 -15.48
CA LEU A 42 -4.95 0.06 -14.79
C LEU A 42 -3.54 0.49 -14.36
N LEU A 43 -2.52 -0.26 -14.74
CA LEU A 43 -1.14 0.00 -14.28
C LEU A 43 -0.67 1.43 -14.60
N ASP A 44 -0.97 1.92 -15.80
CA ASP A 44 -0.56 3.25 -16.29
C ASP A 44 -1.42 4.41 -15.76
N THR A 45 -2.53 4.11 -15.08
CA THR A 45 -3.47 5.10 -14.53
C THR A 45 -3.62 5.02 -13.02
N ALA A 46 -2.89 4.09 -12.39
CA ALA A 46 -2.90 3.91 -10.97
C ALA A 46 -1.89 4.83 -10.27
N VAL A 47 -2.32 5.46 -9.19
CA VAL A 47 -1.47 6.26 -8.31
C VAL A 47 -1.61 5.72 -6.90
N GLY A 48 -0.51 5.15 -6.37
CA GLY A 48 -0.40 4.73 -4.99
C GLY A 48 0.07 5.87 -4.09
N ILE A 49 -0.45 5.94 -2.89
CA ILE A 49 0.04 6.86 -1.86
C ILE A 49 0.61 6.02 -0.71
N SER A 50 1.90 6.16 -0.47
CA SER A 50 2.62 5.45 0.58
C SER A 50 3.11 6.43 1.65
N PRO A 51 2.60 6.34 2.89
CA PRO A 51 3.08 7.17 3.99
C PRO A 51 4.36 6.61 4.61
N VAL A 52 5.03 7.42 5.41
CA VAL A 52 6.20 7.01 6.20
C VAL A 52 5.89 5.76 7.02
N GLY A 53 6.85 4.84 7.07
CA GLY A 53 6.77 3.50 7.63
C GLY A 53 7.23 2.47 6.60
N CYS A 54 7.07 1.17 6.85
CA CYS A 54 7.48 0.14 5.89
C CYS A 54 6.82 0.29 4.51
N ALA A 55 5.67 0.93 4.45
CA ALA A 55 4.93 1.19 3.22
C ALA A 55 5.60 2.21 2.30
N VAL A 56 6.44 3.12 2.81
CA VAL A 56 6.98 4.26 2.05
C VAL A 56 7.77 3.85 0.81
N LEU A 57 8.44 2.70 0.88
CA LEU A 57 9.24 2.18 -0.22
C LEU A 57 8.42 1.40 -1.28
N ALA A 58 7.09 1.38 -1.18
CA ALA A 58 6.25 0.64 -2.12
C ALA A 58 6.45 1.07 -3.58
N GLY A 59 6.73 2.36 -3.82
CA GLY A 59 7.04 2.89 -5.14
C GLY A 59 8.31 2.33 -5.78
N ASN A 60 9.21 1.74 -5.00
CA ASN A 60 10.40 1.07 -5.52
C ASN A 60 10.11 -0.35 -6.02
N TYR A 61 8.96 -0.90 -5.71
CA TYR A 61 8.62 -2.30 -5.96
C TYR A 61 7.45 -2.49 -6.91
N LEU A 62 6.56 -1.51 -7.00
CA LEU A 62 5.40 -1.52 -7.89
C LEU A 62 5.66 -0.63 -9.12
N ASN A 63 5.27 -1.11 -10.28
CA ASN A 63 5.47 -0.43 -11.55
C ASN A 63 4.27 0.47 -11.92
N CYS A 64 3.84 1.31 -10.97
CA CYS A 64 2.87 2.38 -11.17
C CYS A 64 3.36 3.63 -10.43
N ASP A 65 2.68 4.75 -10.63
CA ASP A 65 3.06 6.00 -9.97
C ASP A 65 2.81 5.96 -8.47
N PHE A 66 3.72 6.57 -7.70
CA PHE A 66 3.59 6.71 -6.25
C PHE A 66 3.85 8.14 -5.79
N VAL A 67 3.11 8.54 -4.77
CA VAL A 67 3.32 9.79 -4.03
C VAL A 67 3.58 9.44 -2.57
N GLU A 68 4.70 9.91 -2.04
CA GLU A 68 4.99 9.77 -0.62
C GLU A 68 4.18 10.77 0.21
N ALA A 69 3.73 10.33 1.37
CA ALA A 69 2.99 11.15 2.32
C ALA A 69 3.66 11.13 3.69
N ALA A 70 3.47 12.16 4.47
CA ALA A 70 3.82 12.13 5.89
C ALA A 70 3.05 11.02 6.60
N HIS A 71 3.60 10.51 7.70
CA HIS A 71 3.01 9.44 8.51
C HIS A 71 1.58 9.76 8.92
N GLY A 72 0.63 8.86 8.59
CA GLY A 72 -0.79 9.02 8.82
C GLY A 72 -1.55 9.89 7.82
N ARG A 73 -0.88 10.51 6.84
CA ARG A 73 -1.50 11.54 5.97
C ARG A 73 -1.87 11.03 4.57
N ALA A 74 -1.66 9.77 4.27
CA ALA A 74 -1.98 9.21 2.95
C ALA A 74 -3.46 9.41 2.55
N PRO A 75 -4.48 9.26 3.41
CA PRO A 75 -5.87 9.51 3.03
C PRO A 75 -6.15 10.97 2.66
N ALA A 76 -5.46 11.92 3.29
CA ALA A 76 -5.59 13.34 2.96
C ALA A 76 -4.98 13.66 1.58
N VAL A 77 -3.79 13.10 1.29
CA VAL A 77 -3.14 13.24 -0.02
C VAL A 77 -3.99 12.58 -1.11
N ALA A 78 -4.48 11.36 -0.86
CA ALA A 78 -5.37 10.63 -1.77
C ALA A 78 -6.65 11.43 -2.09
N THR A 79 -7.25 12.08 -1.07
CA THR A 79 -8.39 12.98 -1.24
C THR A 79 -8.07 14.11 -2.23
N GLY A 80 -6.93 14.76 -2.06
CA GLY A 80 -6.50 15.86 -2.94
C GLY A 80 -6.30 15.41 -4.38
N ILE A 81 -5.56 14.30 -4.59
CA ILE A 81 -5.30 13.75 -5.91
C ILE A 81 -6.62 13.32 -6.58
N LYS A 82 -7.45 12.55 -5.88
CA LYS A 82 -8.69 12.03 -6.46
C LYS A 82 -9.70 13.13 -6.83
N ARG A 83 -9.74 14.23 -6.10
CA ARG A 83 -10.60 15.37 -6.41
C ARG A 83 -10.12 16.19 -7.61
N THR A 84 -8.80 16.28 -7.81
CA THR A 84 -8.20 17.01 -8.93
C THR A 84 -8.08 16.15 -10.19
N ARG A 85 -7.89 14.82 -10.02
CA ARG A 85 -7.76 13.83 -11.10
C ARG A 85 -8.73 12.67 -10.88
N PRO A 86 -10.02 12.88 -11.13
CA PRO A 86 -11.05 11.85 -10.91
C PRO A 86 -10.92 10.66 -11.87
N ASP A 87 -10.19 10.80 -12.95
CA ASP A 87 -9.87 9.78 -13.95
C ASP A 87 -8.89 8.71 -13.47
N LEU A 88 -8.03 9.05 -12.50
CA LEU A 88 -7.02 8.12 -11.99
C LEU A 88 -7.61 7.09 -11.01
N LEU A 89 -7.07 5.88 -11.02
CA LEU A 89 -7.22 4.95 -9.92
C LEU A 89 -6.30 5.39 -8.78
N VAL A 90 -6.88 5.85 -7.68
CA VAL A 90 -6.12 6.28 -6.50
C VAL A 90 -6.28 5.27 -5.38
N PHE A 91 -5.18 4.83 -4.79
CA PHE A 91 -5.20 3.96 -3.62
C PHE A 91 -4.14 4.38 -2.59
N THR A 92 -4.42 4.14 -1.31
CA THR A 92 -3.42 4.27 -0.25
C THR A 92 -2.90 2.89 0.16
N TYR A 93 -1.62 2.81 0.48
CA TYR A 93 -0.97 1.58 0.94
C TYR A 93 -0.37 1.85 2.32
N GLN A 94 -0.99 1.33 3.38
CA GLN A 94 -0.73 1.77 4.75
C GLN A 94 -0.62 0.61 5.74
N GLY A 95 0.40 0.63 6.58
CA GLY A 95 0.51 -0.25 7.74
C GLY A 95 -0.47 0.12 8.85
N ASP A 96 -0.64 -0.77 9.80
CA ASP A 96 -1.54 -0.61 10.94
C ASP A 96 -1.09 0.48 11.92
N GLY A 97 0.20 0.59 12.17
CA GLY A 97 0.75 1.67 12.96
C GLY A 97 0.60 3.05 12.29
N ASP A 98 0.44 3.10 10.98
CA ASP A 98 0.14 4.31 10.25
C ASP A 98 -1.38 4.61 10.26
N LEU A 99 -2.18 3.74 9.63
CA LEU A 99 -3.61 3.99 9.40
C LEU A 99 -4.43 3.98 10.68
N ALA A 100 -4.22 2.98 11.54
CA ALA A 100 -5.00 2.77 12.75
C ALA A 100 -4.46 3.51 13.98
N SER A 101 -3.38 4.26 13.83
CA SER A 101 -2.78 5.08 14.89
C SER A 101 -2.80 6.56 14.51
N ILE A 102 -1.68 7.09 14.03
CA ILE A 102 -1.54 8.52 13.71
C ILE A 102 -2.47 8.97 12.57
N GLY A 103 -2.86 8.06 11.68
CA GLY A 103 -3.75 8.32 10.55
C GLY A 103 -5.24 8.07 10.81
N ALA A 104 -5.62 7.70 12.04
CA ALA A 104 -7.00 7.32 12.33
C ALA A 104 -8.01 8.46 12.06
N GLY A 105 -7.64 9.71 12.34
CA GLY A 105 -8.48 10.86 12.04
C GLY A 105 -8.69 11.06 10.53
N GLU A 106 -7.64 10.96 9.76
CA GLU A 106 -7.67 11.16 8.31
C GLU A 106 -8.53 10.13 7.59
N ILE A 107 -8.40 8.84 7.95
CA ILE A 107 -9.21 7.80 7.29
C ILE A 107 -10.67 7.87 7.68
N VAL A 108 -10.98 8.15 8.95
CA VAL A 108 -12.37 8.33 9.40
C VAL A 108 -13.03 9.49 8.66
N HIS A 109 -12.37 10.63 8.57
CA HIS A 109 -12.91 11.79 7.84
C HIS A 109 -13.00 11.55 6.33
N ALA A 110 -12.06 10.85 5.72
CA ALA A 110 -12.16 10.47 4.32
C ALA A 110 -13.36 9.54 4.07
N ALA A 111 -13.56 8.55 4.94
CA ALA A 111 -14.70 7.64 4.87
C ALA A 111 -16.04 8.37 5.07
N MET A 112 -16.13 9.27 6.05
CA MET A 112 -17.33 10.08 6.29
C MET A 112 -17.71 10.97 5.09
N ARG A 113 -16.73 11.43 4.34
CA ARG A 113 -16.98 12.23 3.12
C ARG A 113 -17.25 11.37 1.88
N GLY A 114 -17.11 10.04 1.98
CA GLY A 114 -17.29 9.14 0.84
C GLY A 114 -16.24 9.34 -0.26
N GLU A 115 -14.98 9.59 0.12
CA GLU A 115 -13.89 9.81 -0.84
C GLU A 115 -13.67 8.58 -1.72
N LYS A 116 -13.50 8.78 -3.02
CA LYS A 116 -13.46 7.71 -4.02
C LYS A 116 -12.05 7.17 -4.26
N PHE A 117 -11.39 6.67 -3.23
CA PHE A 117 -10.14 5.93 -3.35
C PHE A 117 -10.20 4.64 -2.55
N THR A 118 -9.30 3.71 -2.83
CA THR A 118 -9.18 2.44 -2.11
C THR A 118 -8.08 2.54 -1.07
N THR A 119 -8.31 2.04 0.14
CA THR A 119 -7.27 1.90 1.17
C THR A 119 -6.87 0.44 1.31
N ILE A 120 -5.59 0.15 1.09
CA ILE A 120 -4.99 -1.16 1.33
C ILE A 120 -4.33 -1.11 2.70
N PHE A 121 -4.90 -1.86 3.64
CA PHE A 121 -4.52 -1.84 5.04
C PHE A 121 -3.75 -3.11 5.42
N ILE A 122 -2.48 -2.94 5.76
CA ILE A 122 -1.61 -4.02 6.19
C ILE A 122 -1.64 -4.10 7.70
N ASN A 123 -2.50 -4.97 8.23
CA ASN A 123 -2.63 -5.22 9.65
C ASN A 123 -1.75 -6.40 10.06
N ASN A 124 -0.49 -6.14 10.34
CA ASN A 124 0.50 -7.15 10.73
C ASN A 124 1.01 -6.99 12.18
N ALA A 125 0.37 -6.12 12.95
CA ALA A 125 0.54 -5.95 14.40
C ALA A 125 1.94 -5.45 14.84
N ILE A 126 2.65 -4.69 13.98
CA ILE A 126 4.01 -4.25 14.30
C ILE A 126 4.40 -2.94 13.60
N TYR A 127 5.17 -2.09 14.30
CA TYR A 127 6.02 -1.07 13.67
C TYR A 127 7.37 -1.69 13.31
N GLY A 128 7.51 -2.16 12.07
CA GLY A 128 8.72 -2.86 11.62
C GLY A 128 9.92 -1.92 11.39
N MET A 129 9.70 -0.77 10.76
CA MET A 129 10.78 0.15 10.35
C MET A 129 11.55 0.75 11.54
N THR A 130 10.90 0.92 12.69
CA THR A 130 11.50 1.46 13.91
C THR A 130 12.26 0.42 14.74
N GLY A 131 12.27 -0.83 14.32
CA GLY A 131 13.00 -1.92 14.96
C GLY A 131 12.13 -3.01 15.60
N GLY A 132 10.82 -2.97 15.35
CA GLY A 132 9.89 -4.00 15.85
C GLY A 132 9.14 -3.60 17.11
N GLU A 133 8.59 -2.40 17.11
CA GLU A 133 7.78 -1.89 18.22
C GLU A 133 6.31 -2.32 18.13
N MET A 134 5.63 -2.28 19.27
CA MET A 134 4.19 -2.57 19.36
C MET A 134 3.38 -1.53 18.59
N ALA A 135 2.54 -2.00 17.69
CA ALA A 135 1.50 -1.20 17.04
C ALA A 135 0.20 -1.20 17.86
N PRO A 136 -0.76 -0.29 17.63
CA PRO A 136 -2.05 -0.33 18.31
C PRO A 136 -2.84 -1.62 18.09
N THR A 137 -2.52 -2.34 17.04
CA THR A 137 -3.14 -3.62 16.65
C THR A 137 -2.41 -4.85 17.21
N THR A 138 -1.27 -4.66 17.90
CA THR A 138 -0.54 -5.74 18.55
C THR A 138 -1.40 -6.41 19.62
N LEU A 139 -1.48 -7.73 19.58
CA LEU A 139 -2.28 -8.47 20.55
C LEU A 139 -1.66 -8.43 21.95
N LEU A 140 -2.51 -8.48 22.98
CA LEU A 140 -2.04 -8.56 24.36
C LEU A 140 -1.21 -9.82 24.55
N GLY A 141 0.00 -9.67 25.09
CA GLY A 141 0.93 -10.77 25.34
C GLY A 141 1.83 -11.17 24.17
N GLN A 142 1.71 -10.47 23.06
CA GLN A 142 2.58 -10.66 21.88
C GLN A 142 3.91 -9.90 22.04
#